data_762e8222bcecd6956356ee431b3e384b
#
_entry.id   762e8222bcecd6956356ee431b3e384b
#
_cell.length_a   1.000
_cell.length_b   1.000
_cell.length_c   1.000
_cell.angle_alpha   90.00
_cell.angle_beta   90.00
_cell.angle_gamma   90.00
#
_symmetry.space_group_name_H-M   'P 1'
#
loop_
_entity.id
_entity.type
_entity.pdbx_description
1 polymer ?
#
loop_
_entity_poly.entity_id
_entity_poly.type
_entity_poly.pdbx_seq_one_letter_code
_entity_poly.pdbx_strand_id
1 'polypeptide(L)'
;MKTIFLSVILLMCSAVSLSAAGLTGRDVMLKAKNRPDGDTRYATLTMTLIQKNGNRRERKLVSWAMDVGKDSKRVMFFTYPGDVKGTGFLTWDYDDAKREDDRWLYLPAMKKTRRISGKSSKTDYFMGSDFTYDDMSSRNVDEETHTLLREEMVGGQKCWVVQSVPNDKHEIYSKRITWIRQDCAMAVKAEYYDKLDKLHRSLTVSNISKVQGFWVMGHMEMTNVQTGHKTILQMSDQKFDLKIDAALFTVARLEKGI
;
A
#
# COMPACT_ATOMS: atom_id res chain seq x y z
N MET A 1 -45.94 18.97 -70.85
CA MET A 1 -45.00 18.04 -70.27
C MET A 1 -44.35 18.76 -69.06
N LYS A 2 -44.73 18.43 -67.82
CA LYS A 2 -44.18 19.01 -66.62
C LYS A 2 -43.37 17.92 -65.91
N THR A 3 -42.03 18.09 -65.84
CA THR A 3 -41.07 17.20 -65.19
C THR A 3 -41.00 17.56 -63.72
N ILE A 4 -41.37 16.61 -62.85
CA ILE A 4 -41.29 16.76 -61.41
C ILE A 4 -39.92 16.20 -60.98
N PHE A 5 -39.03 17.06 -60.42
CA PHE A 5 -37.77 16.66 -59.76
C PHE A 5 -38.05 16.22 -58.30
N LEU A 6 -37.84 14.96 -58.03
CA LEU A 6 -37.97 14.41 -56.69
C LEU A 6 -36.58 14.49 -55.99
N SER A 7 -36.41 15.44 -55.05
CA SER A 7 -35.18 15.56 -54.24
C SER A 7 -35.22 14.58 -53.06
N VAL A 8 -34.40 13.57 -53.15
CA VAL A 8 -34.17 12.64 -51.98
C VAL A 8 -33.18 13.27 -51.02
N ILE A 9 -33.65 13.68 -49.84
CA ILE A 9 -32.80 14.13 -48.74
C ILE A 9 -32.32 12.89 -48.01
N LEU A 10 -31.03 12.57 -48.14
CA LEU A 10 -30.35 11.49 -47.42
C LEU A 10 -29.98 12.00 -46.01
N LEU A 11 -30.76 11.57 -45.01
CA LEU A 11 -30.50 11.88 -43.59
C LEU A 11 -29.34 11.00 -43.11
N MET A 12 -28.12 11.55 -43.07
CA MET A 12 -26.96 10.89 -42.41
C MET A 12 -27.16 10.88 -40.90
N CYS A 13 -27.59 9.76 -40.36
CA CYS A 13 -27.63 9.51 -38.92
C CYS A 13 -26.19 9.22 -38.45
N SER A 14 -25.51 10.24 -37.92
CA SER A 14 -24.20 10.08 -37.27
C SER A 14 -24.41 9.32 -35.97
N ALA A 15 -24.10 8.02 -35.94
CA ALA A 15 -24.05 7.24 -34.73
C ALA A 15 -22.86 7.75 -33.90
N VAL A 16 -23.12 8.56 -32.88
CA VAL A 16 -22.15 8.89 -31.84
C VAL A 16 -21.94 7.61 -31.05
N SER A 17 -20.84 6.91 -31.36
CA SER A 17 -20.38 5.79 -30.54
C SER A 17 -19.98 6.32 -29.18
N LEU A 18 -20.87 6.20 -28.20
CA LEU A 18 -20.52 6.37 -26.78
C LEU A 18 -19.54 5.25 -26.43
N SER A 19 -18.25 5.53 -26.54
CA SER A 19 -17.22 4.60 -26.03
C SER A 19 -17.42 4.50 -24.53
N ALA A 20 -17.95 3.39 -24.05
CA ALA A 20 -17.94 3.08 -22.62
C ALA A 20 -16.47 3.12 -22.19
N ALA A 21 -16.10 4.10 -21.39
CA ALA A 21 -14.74 4.22 -20.89
C ALA A 21 -14.40 2.91 -20.15
N GLY A 22 -13.48 2.14 -20.73
CA GLY A 22 -13.02 0.88 -20.12
C GLY A 22 -12.38 1.12 -18.75
N LEU A 23 -12.29 0.09 -17.94
CA LEU A 23 -11.66 0.13 -16.63
C LEU A 23 -10.23 0.70 -16.75
N THR A 24 -9.94 1.78 -16.00
CA THR A 24 -8.61 2.43 -16.01
C THR A 24 -7.71 1.87 -14.90
N GLY A 25 -6.40 2.13 -14.98
CA GLY A 25 -5.46 1.79 -13.91
C GLY A 25 -5.83 2.48 -12.60
N ARG A 26 -6.28 3.75 -12.66
CA ARG A 26 -6.75 4.49 -11.48
C ARG A 26 -7.98 3.83 -10.84
N ASP A 27 -8.94 3.38 -11.65
CA ASP A 27 -10.14 2.70 -11.13
C ASP A 27 -9.78 1.41 -10.39
N VAL A 28 -8.81 0.65 -10.90
CA VAL A 28 -8.30 -0.56 -10.23
C VAL A 28 -7.65 -0.21 -8.90
N MET A 29 -6.81 0.83 -8.86
CA MET A 29 -6.17 1.27 -7.61
C MET A 29 -7.18 1.79 -6.59
N LEU A 30 -8.22 2.49 -7.03
CA LEU A 30 -9.33 2.92 -6.17
C LEU A 30 -10.11 1.72 -5.62
N LYS A 31 -10.36 0.68 -6.43
CA LYS A 31 -10.96 -0.57 -5.93
C LYS A 31 -10.09 -1.22 -4.84
N ALA A 32 -8.77 -1.21 -5.01
CA ALA A 32 -7.85 -1.75 -4.02
C ALA A 32 -7.81 -0.90 -2.73
N LYS A 33 -7.84 0.44 -2.86
CA LYS A 33 -7.89 1.36 -1.72
C LYS A 33 -9.21 1.24 -0.94
N ASN A 34 -10.32 1.23 -1.65
CA ASN A 34 -11.67 1.30 -1.07
C ASN A 34 -12.27 -0.08 -0.75
N ARG A 35 -11.47 -1.16 -0.78
CA ARG A 35 -11.98 -2.47 -0.34
C ARG A 35 -12.36 -2.41 1.14
N PRO A 36 -13.43 -3.09 1.55
CA PRO A 36 -13.79 -3.16 2.97
C PRO A 36 -12.65 -3.77 3.78
N ASP A 37 -12.24 -3.08 4.86
CA ASP A 37 -11.18 -3.53 5.76
C ASP A 37 -11.41 -3.15 7.24
N GLY A 38 -12.67 -2.77 7.59
CA GLY A 38 -13.14 -2.43 8.94
C GLY A 38 -12.71 -1.04 9.39
N ASP A 39 -13.51 -0.43 10.29
CA ASP A 39 -13.24 0.91 10.83
C ASP A 39 -12.03 0.93 11.76
N THR A 40 -11.77 -0.19 12.44
CA THR A 40 -10.60 -0.37 13.30
C THR A 40 -9.96 -1.73 13.06
N ARG A 41 -8.64 -1.79 13.16
CA ARG A 41 -7.85 -2.99 12.86
C ARG A 41 -6.78 -3.22 13.92
N TYR A 42 -6.62 -4.48 14.31
CA TYR A 42 -5.53 -4.96 15.14
C TYR A 42 -4.85 -6.15 14.47
N ALA A 43 -3.54 -6.23 14.61
CA ALA A 43 -2.77 -7.42 14.21
C ALA A 43 -1.49 -7.55 15.05
N THR A 44 -1.03 -8.78 15.21
CA THR A 44 0.36 -9.08 15.58
C THR A 44 1.17 -9.35 14.32
N LEU A 45 2.42 -8.91 14.31
CA LEU A 45 3.33 -9.08 13.18
C LEU A 45 4.64 -9.72 13.66
N THR A 46 5.11 -10.69 12.90
CA THR A 46 6.49 -11.18 12.98
C THR A 46 7.23 -10.67 11.74
N MET A 47 8.27 -9.88 11.95
CA MET A 47 9.15 -9.35 10.90
C MET A 47 10.47 -10.12 10.94
N THR A 48 10.80 -10.83 9.87
CA THR A 48 12.09 -11.51 9.73
C THR A 48 12.94 -10.81 8.67
N LEU A 49 14.08 -10.28 9.10
CA LEU A 49 15.10 -9.68 8.23
C LEU A 49 16.11 -10.76 7.84
N ILE A 50 16.36 -10.97 6.57
CA ILE A 50 17.25 -12.01 6.05
C ILE A 50 18.32 -11.36 5.20
N GLN A 51 19.57 -11.48 5.63
CA GLN A 51 20.71 -10.97 4.89
C GLN A 51 21.08 -11.92 3.73
N LYS A 52 21.85 -11.44 2.75
CA LYS A 52 22.32 -12.23 1.60
C LYS A 52 23.07 -13.50 2.02
N ASN A 53 23.78 -13.46 3.13
CA ASN A 53 24.51 -14.62 3.69
C ASN A 53 23.62 -15.59 4.48
N GLY A 54 22.29 -15.36 4.53
CA GLY A 54 21.32 -16.21 5.22
C GLY A 54 21.11 -15.87 6.70
N ASN A 55 21.88 -14.94 7.29
CA ASN A 55 21.65 -14.51 8.66
C ASN A 55 20.25 -13.90 8.83
N ARG A 56 19.57 -14.28 9.93
CA ARG A 56 18.19 -13.87 10.21
C ARG A 56 18.11 -13.09 11.52
N ARG A 57 17.25 -12.06 11.51
CA ARG A 57 16.86 -11.35 12.72
C ARG A 57 15.34 -11.30 12.77
N GLU A 58 14.77 -11.76 13.87
CA GLU A 58 13.32 -11.73 14.09
C GLU A 58 12.96 -10.56 15.00
N ARG A 59 11.83 -9.91 14.69
CA ARG A 59 11.21 -8.87 15.50
C ARG A 59 9.71 -9.14 15.58
N LYS A 60 9.13 -8.85 16.72
CA LYS A 60 7.67 -8.92 16.90
C LYS A 60 7.12 -7.54 17.14
N LEU A 61 5.97 -7.28 16.54
CA LEU A 61 5.27 -6.01 16.64
C LEU A 61 3.79 -6.26 16.88
N VAL A 62 3.15 -5.27 17.47
CA VAL A 62 1.69 -5.15 17.49
C VAL A 62 1.31 -3.89 16.73
N SER A 63 0.19 -3.93 16.02
CA SER A 63 -0.30 -2.84 15.19
C SER A 63 -1.77 -2.57 15.49
N TRP A 64 -2.13 -1.31 15.60
CA TRP A 64 -3.50 -0.82 15.60
C TRP A 64 -3.66 0.20 14.49
N ALA A 65 -4.82 0.20 13.86
CA ALA A 65 -5.22 1.22 12.91
C ALA A 65 -6.68 1.61 13.15
N MET A 66 -7.03 2.83 12.78
CA MET A 66 -8.37 3.38 12.90
C MET A 66 -8.61 4.35 11.75
N ASP A 67 -9.78 4.26 11.14
CA ASP A 67 -10.25 5.23 10.17
C ASP A 67 -10.85 6.45 10.87
N VAL A 68 -10.60 7.63 10.35
CA VAL A 68 -11.09 8.91 10.84
C VAL A 68 -11.69 9.67 9.64
N GLY A 69 -12.93 9.36 9.32
CA GLY A 69 -13.55 9.81 8.08
C GLY A 69 -12.87 9.16 6.88
N LYS A 70 -12.23 9.97 6.03
CA LYS A 70 -11.44 9.48 4.88
C LYS A 70 -9.96 9.28 5.21
N ASP A 71 -9.50 9.85 6.31
CA ASP A 71 -8.13 9.72 6.80
C ASP A 71 -7.99 8.42 7.61
N SER A 72 -6.75 7.98 7.85
CA SER A 72 -6.48 6.87 8.73
C SER A 72 -5.32 7.14 9.68
N LYS A 73 -5.33 6.47 10.82
CA LYS A 73 -4.24 6.51 11.79
C LYS A 73 -3.77 5.11 12.08
N ARG A 74 -2.47 4.94 12.22
CA ARG A 74 -1.86 3.66 12.58
C ARG A 74 -0.78 3.88 13.62
N VAL A 75 -0.70 2.96 14.58
CA VAL A 75 0.42 2.89 15.52
C VAL A 75 0.92 1.46 15.61
N MET A 76 2.23 1.30 15.60
CA MET A 76 2.90 0.02 15.77
C MET A 76 3.93 0.13 16.89
N PHE A 77 4.07 -0.95 17.69
CA PHE A 77 5.09 -1.04 18.71
C PHE A 77 5.85 -2.36 18.60
N PHE A 78 7.16 -2.27 18.64
CA PHE A 78 8.02 -3.45 18.75
C PHE A 78 7.92 -4.02 20.15
N THR A 79 7.68 -5.34 20.23
CA THR A 79 7.58 -6.08 21.49
C THR A 79 8.77 -6.99 21.73
N TYR A 80 9.53 -7.33 20.68
CA TYR A 80 10.72 -8.19 20.70
C TYR A 80 11.63 -7.87 19.51
N PRO A 81 12.97 -8.02 19.62
CA PRO A 81 13.75 -8.33 20.83
C PRO A 81 13.97 -7.11 21.73
N GLY A 82 14.73 -7.30 22.83
CA GLY A 82 14.91 -6.26 23.85
C GLY A 82 15.55 -4.97 23.36
N ASP A 83 16.43 -5.03 22.35
CA ASP A 83 17.13 -3.87 21.77
C ASP A 83 16.20 -2.91 20.99
N VAL A 84 15.07 -3.42 20.47
CA VAL A 84 14.06 -2.61 19.77
C VAL A 84 12.75 -2.51 20.54
N LYS A 85 12.57 -3.27 21.63
CA LYS A 85 11.33 -3.29 22.40
C LYS A 85 10.94 -1.89 22.87
N GLY A 86 9.66 -1.54 22.68
CA GLY A 86 9.12 -0.22 22.99
C GLY A 86 9.37 0.82 21.91
N THR A 87 10.13 0.52 20.83
CA THR A 87 10.17 1.38 19.66
C THR A 87 8.75 1.47 19.09
N GLY A 88 8.28 2.70 18.87
CA GLY A 88 6.94 2.97 18.36
C GLY A 88 6.98 3.73 17.05
N PHE A 89 6.08 3.40 16.14
CA PHE A 89 5.88 4.12 14.88
C PHE A 89 4.41 4.51 14.75
N LEU A 90 4.14 5.81 14.60
CA LEU A 90 2.81 6.39 14.46
C LEU A 90 2.70 7.06 13.11
N THR A 91 1.60 6.79 12.38
CA THR A 91 1.25 7.49 11.15
C THR A 91 -0.15 8.08 11.23
N TRP A 92 -0.31 9.26 10.64
CA TRP A 92 -1.58 9.85 10.28
C TRP A 92 -1.57 10.06 8.78
N ASP A 93 -2.32 9.22 8.08
CA ASP A 93 -2.36 9.19 6.61
C ASP A 93 -3.61 9.97 6.16
N TYR A 94 -3.41 10.98 5.30
CA TYR A 94 -4.47 11.88 4.86
C TYR A 94 -4.99 11.50 3.48
N ASP A 95 -6.31 11.59 3.27
CA ASP A 95 -6.94 11.35 1.97
C ASP A 95 -6.66 12.49 0.96
N ASP A 96 -6.32 13.67 1.44
CA ASP A 96 -5.90 14.79 0.60
C ASP A 96 -4.44 14.62 0.14
N ALA A 97 -4.23 14.24 -1.12
CA ALA A 97 -2.90 14.06 -1.72
C ALA A 97 -2.01 15.33 -1.71
N LYS A 98 -2.58 16.52 -1.41
CA LYS A 98 -1.82 17.77 -1.26
C LYS A 98 -1.28 17.95 0.15
N ARG A 99 -1.77 17.18 1.09
CA ARG A 99 -1.36 17.21 2.49
C ARG A 99 -0.34 16.10 2.74
N GLU A 100 0.84 16.48 3.22
CA GLU A 100 1.86 15.51 3.63
C GLU A 100 1.40 14.75 4.87
N ASP A 101 1.52 13.42 4.85
CA ASP A 101 1.22 12.57 5.99
C ASP A 101 2.16 12.85 7.16
N ASP A 102 1.65 12.71 8.37
CA ASP A 102 2.44 12.83 9.58
C ASP A 102 2.94 11.47 10.05
N ARG A 103 4.25 11.38 10.29
CA ARG A 103 4.91 10.14 10.73
C ARG A 103 5.88 10.42 11.86
N TRP A 104 5.80 9.63 12.93
CA TRP A 104 6.69 9.75 14.09
C TRP A 104 7.27 8.41 14.47
N LEU A 105 8.57 8.41 14.75
CA LEU A 105 9.31 7.26 15.27
C LEU A 105 9.79 7.60 16.68
N TYR A 106 9.34 6.84 17.67
CA TYR A 106 9.86 6.89 19.05
C TYR A 106 10.92 5.82 19.25
N LEU A 107 12.08 6.24 19.78
CA LEU A 107 13.22 5.38 20.10
C LEU A 107 13.43 5.39 21.61
N PRO A 108 13.02 4.35 22.35
CA PRO A 108 13.06 4.34 23.81
C PRO A 108 14.49 4.42 24.38
N ALA A 109 15.47 3.82 23.71
CA ALA A 109 16.88 3.92 24.10
C ALA A 109 17.42 5.35 24.12
N MET A 110 16.85 6.23 23.29
CA MET A 110 17.20 7.66 23.20
C MET A 110 16.21 8.55 23.94
N LYS A 111 15.07 8.01 24.37
CA LYS A 111 13.91 8.75 24.92
C LYS A 111 13.50 9.91 24.01
N LYS A 112 13.53 9.69 22.69
CA LYS A 112 13.26 10.72 21.68
C LYS A 112 12.24 10.25 20.66
N THR A 113 11.31 11.17 20.34
CA THR A 113 10.42 11.08 19.19
C THR A 113 11.01 11.90 18.05
N ARG A 114 11.11 11.30 16.87
CA ARG A 114 11.54 11.94 15.63
C ARG A 114 10.40 11.94 14.65
N ARG A 115 10.08 13.09 14.07
CA ARG A 115 9.21 13.18 12.91
C ARG A 115 9.98 12.71 11.68
N ILE A 116 9.36 11.84 10.88
CA ILE A 116 9.90 11.37 9.59
C ILE A 116 9.32 12.29 8.52
N SER A 117 10.16 13.04 7.82
CA SER A 117 9.72 13.92 6.74
C SER A 117 9.26 13.12 5.52
N GLY A 118 8.44 13.71 4.65
CA GLY A 118 7.95 13.06 3.43
C GLY A 118 9.08 12.53 2.54
N LYS A 119 10.17 13.29 2.37
CA LYS A 119 11.35 12.80 1.64
C LYS A 119 11.97 11.57 2.32
N SER A 120 12.26 11.65 3.64
CA SER A 120 12.84 10.53 4.38
C SER A 120 11.90 9.32 4.43
N SER A 121 10.59 9.52 4.48
CA SER A 121 9.64 8.40 4.46
C SER A 121 9.72 7.56 3.18
N LYS A 122 10.02 8.20 2.06
CA LYS A 122 10.13 7.58 0.74
C LYS A 122 11.50 6.94 0.49
N THR A 123 12.57 7.47 1.11
CA THR A 123 13.95 7.03 0.85
C THR A 123 14.52 6.12 1.93
N ASP A 124 14.13 6.33 3.19
CA ASP A 124 14.70 5.59 4.31
C ASP A 124 13.92 4.30 4.56
N TYR A 125 14.65 3.24 4.83
CA TYR A 125 14.07 1.93 5.12
C TYR A 125 13.60 1.84 6.58
N PHE A 126 12.39 1.31 6.78
CA PHE A 126 11.77 1.12 8.07
C PHE A 126 12.58 0.12 8.91
N MET A 127 13.24 0.62 9.95
CA MET A 127 13.96 -0.20 10.92
C MET A 127 14.91 -1.25 10.31
N GLY A 128 15.55 -0.92 9.18
CA GLY A 128 16.48 -1.81 8.48
C GLY A 128 15.83 -2.97 7.72
N SER A 129 14.53 -2.89 7.46
CA SER A 129 13.79 -3.79 6.57
C SER A 129 13.98 -3.38 5.10
N ASP A 130 13.35 -4.09 4.17
CA ASP A 130 13.27 -3.71 2.74
C ASP A 130 12.02 -2.88 2.42
N PHE A 131 11.24 -2.52 3.43
CA PHE A 131 10.13 -1.59 3.33
C PHE A 131 10.59 -0.19 3.70
N THR A 132 10.20 0.82 2.95
CA THR A 132 10.39 2.21 3.37
C THR A 132 9.39 2.57 4.46
N TYR A 133 9.58 3.71 5.15
CA TYR A 133 8.55 4.20 6.08
C TYR A 133 7.22 4.45 5.37
N ASP A 134 7.27 4.87 4.11
CA ASP A 134 6.09 5.09 3.28
C ASP A 134 5.37 3.78 2.90
N ASP A 135 6.12 2.69 2.66
CA ASP A 135 5.52 1.36 2.43
C ASP A 135 4.76 0.83 3.66
N MET A 136 5.03 1.37 4.87
CA MET A 136 4.33 1.01 6.11
C MET A 136 3.07 1.86 6.38
N SER A 137 2.76 2.81 5.51
CA SER A 137 1.61 3.74 5.56
C SER A 137 0.61 3.42 4.45
N SER A 138 -0.55 4.09 4.47
CA SER A 138 -1.50 4.03 3.36
C SER A 138 -1.08 5.02 2.27
N ARG A 139 -0.94 4.57 1.02
CA ARG A 139 -0.66 5.47 -0.11
C ARG A 139 -1.93 6.08 -0.65
N ASN A 140 -1.86 7.37 -0.95
CA ASN A 140 -2.92 8.03 -1.71
C ASN A 140 -2.80 7.63 -3.20
N VAL A 141 -3.95 7.29 -3.82
CA VAL A 141 -3.97 6.88 -5.24
C VAL A 141 -3.53 8.02 -6.15
N ASP A 142 -3.83 9.26 -5.79
CA ASP A 142 -3.53 10.44 -6.62
C ASP A 142 -2.07 10.93 -6.49
N GLU A 143 -1.24 10.27 -5.67
CA GLU A 143 0.22 10.50 -5.64
C GLU A 143 0.95 9.88 -6.82
N GLU A 144 0.29 9.01 -7.58
CA GLU A 144 0.87 8.29 -8.71
C GLU A 144 -0.05 8.38 -9.94
N THR A 145 0.52 8.28 -11.12
CA THR A 145 -0.22 8.08 -12.36
C THR A 145 -0.32 6.59 -12.67
N HIS A 146 -1.54 6.09 -12.89
CA HIS A 146 -1.83 4.67 -13.02
C HIS A 146 -2.28 4.29 -14.43
N THR A 147 -1.65 3.26 -15.00
CA THR A 147 -2.01 2.69 -16.30
C THR A 147 -2.34 1.20 -16.14
N LEU A 148 -3.53 0.78 -16.54
CA LEU A 148 -3.87 -0.63 -16.65
C LEU A 148 -3.14 -1.21 -17.88
N LEU A 149 -2.21 -2.13 -17.65
CA LEU A 149 -1.39 -2.71 -18.71
C LEU A 149 -2.08 -3.91 -19.38
N ARG A 150 -2.63 -4.82 -18.55
CA ARG A 150 -3.23 -6.09 -19.01
C ARG A 150 -3.92 -6.82 -17.84
N GLU A 151 -4.54 -7.93 -18.16
CA GLU A 151 -4.93 -8.96 -17.20
C GLU A 151 -3.95 -10.13 -17.27
N GLU A 152 -3.72 -10.80 -16.13
CA GLU A 152 -2.78 -11.93 -16.02
C GLU A 152 -3.23 -12.91 -14.94
N MET A 153 -2.95 -14.20 -15.12
CA MET A 153 -3.19 -15.21 -14.10
C MET A 153 -1.98 -15.32 -13.18
N VAL A 154 -2.18 -15.16 -11.88
CA VAL A 154 -1.14 -15.33 -10.84
C VAL A 154 -1.65 -16.31 -9.79
N GLY A 155 -0.97 -17.45 -9.63
CA GLY A 155 -1.39 -18.45 -8.66
C GLY A 155 -2.81 -18.98 -8.87
N GLY A 156 -3.27 -19.07 -10.12
CA GLY A 156 -4.63 -19.51 -10.46
C GLY A 156 -5.72 -18.43 -10.28
N GLN A 157 -5.35 -17.19 -9.95
CA GLN A 157 -6.28 -16.06 -9.76
C GLN A 157 -6.11 -15.02 -10.86
N LYS A 158 -7.23 -14.51 -11.40
CA LYS A 158 -7.20 -13.39 -12.34
C LYS A 158 -6.76 -12.10 -11.63
N CYS A 159 -5.78 -11.42 -12.21
CA CYS A 159 -5.26 -10.15 -11.70
C CYS A 159 -5.31 -9.07 -12.77
N TRP A 160 -5.60 -7.86 -12.36
CA TRP A 160 -5.23 -6.67 -13.12
C TRP A 160 -3.76 -6.36 -12.89
N VAL A 161 -3.05 -6.00 -13.94
CA VAL A 161 -1.65 -5.56 -13.88
C VAL A 161 -1.61 -4.07 -14.13
N VAL A 162 -1.25 -3.31 -13.11
CA VAL A 162 -1.24 -1.84 -13.13
C VAL A 162 0.19 -1.33 -13.00
N GLN A 163 0.59 -0.45 -13.91
CA GLN A 163 1.80 0.35 -13.75
C GLN A 163 1.43 1.64 -13.01
N SER A 164 2.21 1.97 -11.99
CA SER A 164 2.10 3.21 -11.24
C SER A 164 3.42 3.97 -11.36
N VAL A 165 3.35 5.24 -11.75
CA VAL A 165 4.50 6.15 -11.87
C VAL A 165 4.32 7.26 -10.84
N PRO A 166 5.26 7.45 -9.89
CA PRO A 166 5.17 8.48 -8.88
C PRO A 166 5.18 9.88 -9.47
N ASN A 167 4.33 10.76 -8.94
CA ASN A 167 4.35 12.20 -9.28
C ASN A 167 5.48 12.93 -8.54
N ASP A 168 5.94 12.39 -7.40
CA ASP A 168 7.03 12.96 -6.61
C ASP A 168 8.40 12.45 -7.09
N LYS A 169 9.29 13.40 -7.45
CA LYS A 169 10.67 13.10 -7.87
C LYS A 169 11.55 12.49 -6.78
N HIS A 170 11.18 12.64 -5.50
CA HIS A 170 11.93 12.10 -4.36
C HIS A 170 11.66 10.63 -4.10
N GLU A 171 10.69 10.02 -4.79
CA GLU A 171 10.47 8.58 -4.70
C GLU A 171 11.72 7.80 -5.14
N ILE A 172 12.03 6.68 -4.48
CA ILE A 172 13.23 5.86 -4.80
C ILE A 172 13.07 5.00 -6.05
N TYR A 173 11.86 4.85 -6.57
CA TYR A 173 11.59 4.07 -7.79
C TYR A 173 11.08 4.97 -8.92
N SER A 174 11.33 4.54 -10.17
CA SER A 174 10.82 5.20 -11.37
C SER A 174 9.38 4.81 -11.66
N LYS A 175 9.06 3.54 -11.43
CA LYS A 175 7.73 2.96 -11.58
C LYS A 175 7.57 1.74 -10.67
N ARG A 176 6.32 1.39 -10.44
CA ARG A 176 5.91 0.14 -9.80
C ARG A 176 4.93 -0.58 -10.70
N ILE A 177 5.04 -1.90 -10.85
CA ILE A 177 4.06 -2.76 -11.50
C ILE A 177 3.41 -3.61 -10.43
N THR A 178 2.09 -3.57 -10.31
CA THR A 178 1.33 -4.25 -9.26
C THR A 178 0.30 -5.19 -9.87
N TRP A 179 0.26 -6.43 -9.40
CA TRP A 179 -0.76 -7.43 -9.73
C TRP A 179 -1.83 -7.43 -8.64
N ILE A 180 -3.04 -7.09 -9.01
CA ILE A 180 -4.18 -6.93 -8.09
C ILE A 180 -5.25 -7.97 -8.44
N ARG A 181 -5.57 -8.85 -7.51
CA ARG A 181 -6.60 -9.87 -7.69
C ARG A 181 -7.96 -9.23 -7.96
N GLN A 182 -8.68 -9.76 -8.96
CA GLN A 182 -9.97 -9.22 -9.38
C GLN A 182 -11.10 -9.54 -8.39
N ASP A 183 -11.02 -10.66 -7.70
CA ASP A 183 -12.07 -11.14 -6.78
C ASP A 183 -12.07 -10.42 -5.41
N CYS A 184 -10.93 -9.91 -4.96
CA CYS A 184 -10.79 -9.30 -3.65
C CYS A 184 -10.08 -7.94 -3.64
N ALA A 185 -9.67 -7.44 -4.80
CA ALA A 185 -8.94 -6.18 -4.99
C ALA A 185 -7.65 -6.06 -4.13
N MET A 186 -7.01 -7.19 -3.80
CA MET A 186 -5.75 -7.23 -3.04
C MET A 186 -4.56 -7.40 -3.97
N ALA A 187 -3.50 -6.64 -3.72
CA ALA A 187 -2.22 -6.84 -4.39
C ALA A 187 -1.62 -8.19 -3.95
N VAL A 188 -1.16 -9.00 -4.91
CA VAL A 188 -0.48 -10.29 -4.66
C VAL A 188 0.99 -10.25 -5.05
N LYS A 189 1.37 -9.30 -5.90
CA LYS A 189 2.74 -9.09 -6.35
C LYS A 189 2.94 -7.62 -6.68
N ALA A 190 4.13 -7.09 -6.41
CA ALA A 190 4.57 -5.81 -6.96
C ALA A 190 6.06 -5.85 -7.29
N GLU A 191 6.43 -5.15 -8.35
CA GLU A 191 7.81 -4.96 -8.80
C GLU A 191 8.13 -3.47 -8.81
N TYR A 192 9.19 -3.07 -8.13
CA TYR A 192 9.65 -1.69 -8.03
C TYR A 192 10.93 -1.52 -8.84
N TYR A 193 10.95 -0.57 -9.74
CA TYR A 193 12.09 -0.28 -10.61
C TYR A 193 12.80 0.98 -10.15
N ASP A 194 14.13 0.94 -10.05
CA ASP A 194 14.94 2.09 -9.64
C ASP A 194 14.91 3.23 -10.69
N LYS A 195 15.63 4.31 -10.41
CA LYS A 195 15.70 5.47 -11.32
C LYS A 195 16.39 5.20 -12.65
N LEU A 196 17.09 4.07 -12.75
CA LEU A 196 17.71 3.56 -14.00
C LEU A 196 16.83 2.48 -14.68
N ASP A 197 15.58 2.35 -14.24
CA ASP A 197 14.60 1.39 -14.74
C ASP A 197 15.01 -0.09 -14.58
N LYS A 198 15.87 -0.37 -13.59
CA LYS A 198 16.27 -1.73 -13.22
C LYS A 198 15.43 -2.22 -12.06
N LEU A 199 15.06 -3.51 -12.08
CA LEU A 199 14.32 -4.11 -10.96
C LEU A 199 15.15 -3.97 -9.68
N HIS A 200 14.52 -3.34 -8.68
CA HIS A 200 15.14 -3.04 -7.39
C HIS A 200 14.55 -3.90 -6.27
N ARG A 201 13.22 -3.88 -6.13
CA ARG A 201 12.53 -4.66 -5.10
C ARG A 201 11.37 -5.44 -5.71
N SER A 202 11.10 -6.62 -5.15
CA SER A 202 9.96 -7.45 -5.52
C SER A 202 9.19 -7.81 -4.26
N LEU A 203 7.89 -7.55 -4.26
CA LEU A 203 6.95 -7.91 -3.20
C LEU A 203 6.10 -9.09 -3.67
N THR A 204 5.94 -10.08 -2.80
CA THR A 204 4.92 -11.12 -2.94
C THR A 204 4.02 -11.14 -1.71
N VAL A 205 2.73 -11.40 -1.93
CA VAL A 205 1.72 -11.50 -0.87
C VAL A 205 1.02 -12.85 -0.99
N SER A 206 0.88 -13.55 0.11
CA SER A 206 0.24 -14.86 0.16
C SER A 206 -0.58 -15.02 1.45
N ASN A 207 -1.17 -16.22 1.62
CA ASN A 207 -2.07 -16.51 2.74
C ASN A 207 -3.23 -15.50 2.82
N ILE A 208 -3.83 -15.22 1.65
CA ILE A 208 -5.00 -14.36 1.55
C ILE A 208 -6.24 -15.17 1.93
N SER A 209 -6.96 -14.69 2.93
CA SER A 209 -8.15 -15.34 3.48
C SER A 209 -9.15 -14.31 3.99
N LYS A 210 -10.27 -14.75 4.57
CA LYS A 210 -11.22 -13.86 5.24
C LYS A 210 -11.17 -14.06 6.75
N VAL A 211 -11.14 -12.93 7.48
CA VAL A 211 -11.32 -12.87 8.94
C VAL A 211 -12.44 -11.90 9.22
N GLN A 212 -13.45 -12.31 9.97
CA GLN A 212 -14.66 -11.50 10.27
C GLN A 212 -15.33 -10.92 8.99
N GLY A 213 -15.23 -11.62 7.85
CA GLY A 213 -15.78 -11.17 6.57
C GLY A 213 -14.83 -10.29 5.72
N PHE A 214 -13.78 -9.73 6.31
CA PHE A 214 -12.78 -8.89 5.62
C PHE A 214 -11.68 -9.72 4.99
N TRP A 215 -11.26 -9.34 3.78
CA TRP A 215 -10.11 -9.95 3.14
C TRP A 215 -8.80 -9.48 3.80
N VAL A 216 -7.97 -10.44 4.19
CA VAL A 216 -6.71 -10.20 4.87
C VAL A 216 -5.56 -10.93 4.17
N MET A 217 -4.35 -10.44 4.38
CA MET A 217 -3.10 -11.12 4.01
C MET A 217 -2.44 -11.66 5.28
N GLY A 218 -1.88 -12.86 5.22
CA GLY A 218 -1.13 -13.45 6.33
C GLY A 218 0.38 -13.40 6.13
N HIS A 219 0.84 -13.17 4.90
CA HIS A 219 2.28 -13.21 4.59
C HIS A 219 2.63 -12.22 3.49
N MET A 220 3.68 -11.44 3.71
CA MET A 220 4.32 -10.55 2.73
C MET A 220 5.82 -10.83 2.72
N GLU A 221 6.42 -10.90 1.54
CA GLU A 221 7.86 -10.99 1.36
C GLU A 221 8.33 -9.90 0.41
N MET A 222 9.17 -9.00 0.91
CA MET A 222 9.87 -8.00 0.10
C MET A 222 11.31 -8.44 -0.08
N THR A 223 11.75 -8.59 -1.32
CA THR A 223 13.14 -8.90 -1.68
C THR A 223 13.76 -7.71 -2.36
N ASN A 224 14.87 -7.22 -1.86
CA ASN A 224 15.75 -6.31 -2.57
C ASN A 224 16.66 -7.15 -3.47
N VAL A 225 16.35 -7.16 -4.78
CA VAL A 225 17.04 -8.05 -5.74
C VAL A 225 18.47 -7.59 -6.03
N GLN A 226 18.80 -6.32 -5.78
CA GLN A 226 20.13 -5.76 -6.02
C GLN A 226 21.09 -6.08 -4.87
N THR A 227 20.60 -6.09 -3.62
CA THR A 227 21.43 -6.41 -2.45
C THR A 227 21.35 -7.87 -2.03
N GLY A 228 20.26 -8.57 -2.39
CA GLY A 228 19.93 -9.91 -1.92
C GLY A 228 19.39 -9.93 -0.49
N HIS A 229 19.09 -8.78 0.11
CA HIS A 229 18.41 -8.70 1.40
C HIS A 229 16.90 -8.96 1.21
N LYS A 230 16.27 -9.53 2.23
CA LYS A 230 14.85 -9.87 2.20
C LYS A 230 14.20 -9.59 3.55
N THR A 231 12.96 -9.12 3.51
CA THR A 231 12.11 -8.95 4.70
C THR A 231 10.81 -9.72 4.53
N ILE A 232 10.51 -10.56 5.51
CA ILE A 232 9.22 -11.27 5.61
C ILE A 232 8.40 -10.64 6.73
N LEU A 233 7.13 -10.34 6.43
CA LEU A 233 6.12 -9.93 7.40
C LEU A 233 5.06 -11.02 7.46
N GLN A 234 4.88 -11.63 8.63
CA GLN A 234 3.79 -12.55 8.92
C GLN A 234 2.80 -11.87 9.86
N MET A 235 1.53 -11.82 9.43
CA MET A 235 0.46 -11.21 10.20
C MET A 235 -0.42 -12.30 10.81
N SER A 236 -0.72 -12.17 12.09
CA SER A 236 -1.58 -13.06 12.86
C SER A 236 -2.49 -12.27 13.79
N ASP A 237 -3.40 -12.96 14.46
CA ASP A 237 -4.36 -12.37 15.42
C ASP A 237 -5.12 -11.16 14.88
N GLN A 238 -5.39 -11.15 13.57
CA GLN A 238 -6.06 -10.03 12.91
C GLN A 238 -7.51 -9.91 13.42
N LYS A 239 -7.87 -8.72 13.86
CA LYS A 239 -9.20 -8.40 14.41
C LYS A 239 -9.67 -7.06 13.88
N PHE A 240 -10.97 -6.95 13.63
CA PHE A 240 -11.60 -5.80 13.01
C PHE A 240 -12.74 -5.28 13.90
N ASP A 241 -13.07 -4.01 13.71
CA ASP A 241 -14.19 -3.31 14.35
C ASP A 241 -14.15 -3.41 15.87
N LEU A 242 -12.95 -3.34 16.43
CA LEU A 242 -12.72 -3.29 17.87
C LEU A 242 -12.98 -1.89 18.41
N LYS A 243 -13.46 -1.80 19.65
CA LYS A 243 -13.50 -0.54 20.36
C LYS A 243 -12.06 -0.13 20.75
N ILE A 244 -11.47 0.81 20.02
CA ILE A 244 -10.12 1.31 20.26
C ILE A 244 -10.21 2.77 20.70
N ASP A 245 -9.45 3.13 21.76
CA ASP A 245 -9.36 4.52 22.21
C ASP A 245 -8.51 5.35 21.22
N ALA A 246 -9.10 6.44 20.71
CA ALA A 246 -8.41 7.36 19.81
C ALA A 246 -7.11 7.97 20.41
N ALA A 247 -7.03 8.05 21.75
CA ALA A 247 -5.81 8.48 22.45
C ALA A 247 -4.60 7.60 22.16
N LEU A 248 -4.80 6.34 21.71
CA LEU A 248 -3.72 5.44 21.30
C LEU A 248 -2.89 6.02 20.14
N PHE A 249 -3.53 6.82 19.26
CA PHE A 249 -2.92 7.37 18.06
C PHE A 249 -2.38 8.79 18.26
N THR A 250 -1.78 9.06 19.41
CA THR A 250 -1.16 10.35 19.75
C THR A 250 0.33 10.20 20.01
N VAL A 251 1.11 11.27 19.78
CA VAL A 251 2.56 11.30 20.06
C VAL A 251 2.81 11.06 21.56
N ALA A 252 1.98 11.64 22.44
CA ALA A 252 2.12 11.43 23.89
C ALA A 252 1.94 9.94 24.28
N ARG A 253 1.03 9.22 23.59
CA ARG A 253 0.85 7.77 23.83
C ARG A 253 1.98 6.96 23.21
N LEU A 254 2.50 7.38 22.04
CA LEU A 254 3.66 6.76 21.40
C LEU A 254 4.88 6.73 22.35
N GLU A 255 5.11 7.81 23.08
CA GLU A 255 6.22 7.95 24.04
C GLU A 255 6.04 7.11 25.34
N LYS A 256 4.79 6.89 25.74
CA LYS A 256 4.47 6.06 26.93
C LYS A 256 4.58 4.57 26.63
N GLY A 257 4.46 4.17 25.34
CA GLY A 257 4.40 2.78 24.92
C GLY A 257 3.04 2.12 25.21
N ILE A 258 3.04 0.80 25.15
CA ILE A 258 1.87 -0.08 25.41
C ILE A 258 1.99 -0.75 26.76
#